data_954bcf0f9d9f50c28a6d3223ad33848f
#
_entry.id   954bcf0f9d9f50c28a6d3223ad33848f
#
_cell.length_a   1.000
_cell.length_b   1.000
_cell.length_c   1.000
_cell.angle_alpha   90.00
_cell.angle_beta   90.00
_cell.angle_gamma   90.00
#
_symmetry.space_group_name_H-M   'P 1'
#
loop_
_entity.id
_entity.type
_entity.pdbx_description
1 polymer ?
#
loop_
_entity_poly.entity_id
_entity_poly.type
_entity_poly.pdbx_seq_one_letter_code
_entity_poly.pdbx_strand_id
1 'polypeptide(L)'
;MNATDTTVTELATTPAGTLAADRPPGTGVHAGPVTIRHRDFSPSIHPDAYVAPTAVLSGQVSVGAGSCIMHGAVLAAQGGPVQVGAGCVIMENAVLRGTVPHPLRIGDRVLAGPHTQLTGCTIADETFLAAGAMVGYGAHLGRAASAGLGAVVHIGAVVAPQGRIPAGWVAVGDPAHAYPPSQAEAIRTALAGTGWSFLPFILGIDDAGGRRDQLRTALARYTTAMASHHRQDQLLPPADAVDDDHVW
;
A
#
# COMPACT_ATOMS: atom_id res chain seq x y z
N MET A 1 -5.33 41.18 14.41
CA MET A 1 -5.22 41.11 12.96
C MET A 1 -5.53 39.67 12.57
N ASN A 2 -6.75 39.47 12.12
CA ASN A 2 -7.29 38.15 11.80
C ASN A 2 -6.81 37.74 10.39
N ALA A 3 -6.01 36.69 10.30
CA ALA A 3 -5.79 35.98 9.05
C ALA A 3 -6.88 34.93 8.90
N THR A 4 -7.70 35.12 7.90
CA THR A 4 -8.92 34.41 7.57
C THR A 4 -8.67 32.94 7.16
N ASP A 5 -9.29 32.11 7.87
CA ASP A 5 -9.65 30.72 7.66
C ASP A 5 -10.51 30.56 6.38
N THR A 6 -9.90 30.33 5.22
CA THR A 6 -10.68 30.24 3.97
C THR A 6 -10.30 29.09 3.04
N THR A 7 -9.42 28.16 3.42
CA THR A 7 -8.85 27.25 2.40
C THR A 7 -9.19 25.75 2.58
N VAL A 8 -9.85 25.34 3.66
CA VAL A 8 -10.12 23.92 3.92
C VAL A 8 -11.58 23.55 3.63
N THR A 9 -12.48 24.50 3.62
CA THR A 9 -13.92 24.24 3.50
C THR A 9 -14.39 24.05 2.04
N GLU A 10 -13.64 24.54 1.07
CA GLU A 10 -14.07 24.48 -0.35
C GLU A 10 -13.83 23.11 -1.01
N LEU A 11 -12.93 22.29 -0.51
CA LEU A 11 -12.71 20.92 -1.02
C LEU A 11 -13.75 19.89 -0.56
N ALA A 12 -14.55 20.24 0.45
CA ALA A 12 -15.48 19.30 1.08
C ALA A 12 -16.92 19.37 0.53
N THR A 13 -17.24 20.32 -0.36
CA THR A 13 -18.62 20.56 -0.81
C THR A 13 -18.89 20.30 -2.29
N THR A 14 -17.97 19.67 -3.02
CA THR A 14 -18.29 19.20 -4.36
C THR A 14 -19.12 17.92 -4.23
N PRO A 15 -20.40 17.90 -4.64
CA PRO A 15 -21.17 16.66 -4.62
C PRO A 15 -20.49 15.64 -5.53
N ALA A 16 -20.54 14.38 -5.13
CA ALA A 16 -20.09 13.25 -5.93
C ALA A 16 -20.91 13.17 -7.24
N GLY A 17 -20.64 14.09 -8.14
CA GLY A 17 -21.12 14.13 -9.50
C GLY A 17 -20.11 13.39 -10.37
N THR A 18 -20.58 12.36 -11.01
CA THR A 18 -20.01 11.58 -12.11
C THR A 18 -18.76 12.22 -12.73
N LEU A 19 -17.58 11.78 -12.30
CA LEU A 19 -16.28 12.13 -12.89
C LEU A 19 -16.06 11.52 -14.29
N ALA A 20 -17.13 11.12 -14.96
CA ALA A 20 -17.08 10.41 -16.24
C ALA A 20 -17.24 11.30 -17.48
N ALA A 21 -17.22 12.61 -17.42
CA ALA A 21 -17.36 13.42 -18.62
C ALA A 21 -16.61 14.76 -18.50
N ASP A 22 -15.44 14.82 -19.01
CA ASP A 22 -14.78 15.87 -19.79
C ASP A 22 -13.26 15.66 -19.78
N ARG A 23 -12.84 14.68 -20.57
CA ARG A 23 -11.42 14.56 -20.92
C ARG A 23 -11.24 15.41 -22.18
N PRO A 24 -10.51 16.55 -22.12
CA PRO A 24 -10.22 17.30 -23.34
C PRO A 24 -9.38 16.42 -24.28
N PRO A 25 -9.61 16.48 -25.60
CA PRO A 25 -8.77 15.81 -26.57
C PRO A 25 -7.38 16.46 -26.58
N GLY A 26 -6.46 15.91 -25.82
CA GLY A 26 -5.07 16.33 -25.77
C GLY A 26 -4.21 15.45 -26.64
N THR A 27 -3.63 16.01 -27.68
CA THR A 27 -2.53 15.47 -28.48
C THR A 27 -1.27 15.35 -27.60
N GLY A 28 -1.20 14.34 -26.78
CA GLY A 28 -0.03 13.98 -26.01
C GLY A 28 -0.22 12.56 -25.55
N VAL A 29 0.81 11.75 -25.62
CA VAL A 29 0.82 10.36 -25.17
C VAL A 29 0.51 10.35 -23.66
N HIS A 30 -0.76 10.45 -23.29
CA HIS A 30 -1.25 10.09 -21.97
C HIS A 30 -1.40 8.59 -21.96
N ALA A 31 -0.28 7.90 -21.77
CA ALA A 31 -0.33 6.52 -21.36
C ALA A 31 -1.17 6.47 -20.07
N GLY A 32 -2.18 5.61 -20.02
CA GLY A 32 -2.89 5.29 -18.78
C GLY A 32 -1.91 4.79 -17.71
N PRO A 33 -2.39 4.34 -16.55
CA PRO A 33 -1.52 3.81 -15.50
C PRO A 33 -0.61 2.71 -16.05
N VAL A 34 0.58 2.58 -15.48
CA VAL A 34 1.49 1.51 -15.82
C VAL A 34 0.95 0.20 -15.23
N THR A 35 0.39 -0.65 -16.09
CA THR A 35 -0.11 -1.97 -15.70
C THR A 35 0.83 -3.06 -16.19
N ILE A 36 1.19 -3.96 -15.27
CA ILE A 36 2.17 -5.01 -15.52
C ILE A 36 1.50 -6.36 -15.23
N ARG A 37 1.47 -7.23 -16.22
CA ARG A 37 1.16 -8.64 -15.99
C ARG A 37 2.38 -9.29 -15.35
N HIS A 38 2.18 -9.87 -14.18
CA HIS A 38 3.18 -10.65 -13.48
C HIS A 38 2.76 -12.12 -13.49
N ARG A 39 3.54 -12.98 -14.17
CA ARG A 39 3.16 -14.36 -14.45
C ARG A 39 1.80 -14.43 -15.16
N ASP A 40 0.83 -15.13 -14.55
CA ASP A 40 -0.51 -15.32 -15.14
C ASP A 40 -1.53 -14.27 -14.66
N PHE A 41 -1.11 -13.29 -13.87
CA PHE A 41 -2.00 -12.33 -13.23
C PHE A 41 -1.83 -10.92 -13.80
N SER A 42 -2.94 -10.32 -14.15
CA SER A 42 -3.04 -8.91 -14.57
C SER A 42 -3.86 -8.12 -13.57
N PRO A 43 -3.59 -6.82 -13.41
CA PRO A 43 -4.43 -5.95 -12.61
C PRO A 43 -5.88 -5.92 -13.11
N SER A 44 -6.83 -5.89 -12.18
CA SER A 44 -8.27 -5.72 -12.41
C SER A 44 -8.72 -4.41 -11.77
N ILE A 45 -9.14 -3.45 -12.58
CA ILE A 45 -9.55 -2.12 -12.14
C ILE A 45 -11.03 -1.97 -12.45
N HIS A 46 -11.83 -1.60 -11.42
CA HIS A 46 -13.26 -1.34 -11.64
C HIS A 46 -13.43 -0.11 -12.57
N PRO A 47 -14.39 -0.11 -13.51
CA PRO A 47 -14.59 1.01 -14.44
C PRO A 47 -14.81 2.37 -13.77
N ASP A 48 -15.43 2.39 -12.60
CA ASP A 48 -15.66 3.62 -11.81
C ASP A 48 -14.47 4.01 -10.93
N ALA A 49 -13.36 3.29 -10.97
CA ALA A 49 -12.16 3.66 -10.23
C ALA A 49 -11.28 4.61 -11.04
N TYR A 50 -10.66 5.57 -10.36
CA TYR A 50 -9.63 6.41 -10.94
C TYR A 50 -8.24 5.87 -10.63
N VAL A 51 -7.39 5.74 -11.64
CA VAL A 51 -5.98 5.40 -11.46
C VAL A 51 -5.13 6.42 -12.20
N ALA A 52 -4.29 7.13 -11.46
CA ALA A 52 -3.45 8.19 -12.03
C ALA A 52 -2.45 7.61 -13.06
N PRO A 53 -2.12 8.36 -14.13
CA PRO A 53 -1.23 7.89 -15.21
C PRO A 53 0.17 7.47 -14.76
N THR A 54 0.63 7.96 -13.62
CA THR A 54 1.95 7.64 -13.06
C THR A 54 1.90 6.57 -11.96
N ALA A 55 0.73 6.00 -11.68
CA ALA A 55 0.61 4.86 -10.78
C ALA A 55 1.06 3.58 -11.47
N VAL A 56 1.61 2.65 -10.69
CA VAL A 56 2.08 1.33 -11.18
C VAL A 56 1.29 0.23 -10.49
N LEU A 57 0.64 -0.63 -11.27
CA LEU A 57 -0.08 -1.80 -10.78
C LEU A 57 0.55 -3.06 -11.38
N SER A 58 1.03 -4.00 -10.55
CA SER A 58 1.71 -5.20 -11.02
C SER A 58 1.13 -6.47 -10.43
N GLY A 59 0.78 -7.43 -11.29
CA GLY A 59 0.30 -8.75 -10.90
C GLY A 59 -1.16 -8.78 -10.46
N GLN A 60 -1.49 -9.64 -9.49
CA GLN A 60 -2.84 -9.84 -8.97
C GLN A 60 -3.30 -8.68 -8.08
N VAL A 61 -3.50 -7.53 -8.69
CA VAL A 61 -4.04 -6.32 -8.04
C VAL A 61 -5.50 -6.18 -8.39
N SER A 62 -6.35 -5.88 -7.43
CA SER A 62 -7.75 -5.50 -7.67
C SER A 62 -8.06 -4.15 -7.02
N VAL A 63 -8.76 -3.28 -7.75
CA VAL A 63 -9.20 -1.96 -7.30
C VAL A 63 -10.71 -1.87 -7.43
N GLY A 64 -11.40 -1.64 -6.30
CA GLY A 64 -12.84 -1.56 -6.20
C GLY A 64 -13.45 -0.26 -6.72
N ALA A 65 -14.78 -0.26 -6.86
CA ALA A 65 -15.56 0.85 -7.42
C ALA A 65 -15.34 2.17 -6.67
N GLY A 66 -15.25 3.28 -7.40
CA GLY A 66 -15.13 4.62 -6.83
C GLY A 66 -13.83 4.87 -6.05
N SER A 67 -12.86 3.96 -6.12
CA SER A 67 -11.55 4.15 -5.49
C SER A 67 -10.63 4.99 -6.35
N CYS A 68 -9.76 5.77 -5.71
CA CYS A 68 -8.79 6.65 -6.34
C CYS A 68 -7.37 6.21 -5.99
N ILE A 69 -6.57 5.86 -7.00
CA ILE A 69 -5.14 5.57 -6.86
C ILE A 69 -4.37 6.74 -7.44
N MET A 70 -3.64 7.45 -6.59
CA MET A 70 -3.03 8.72 -6.94
C MET A 70 -1.63 8.56 -7.54
N HIS A 71 -1.05 9.69 -7.95
CA HIS A 71 0.22 9.75 -8.68
C HIS A 71 1.38 9.09 -7.93
N GLY A 72 2.17 8.27 -8.63
CA GLY A 72 3.34 7.60 -8.08
C GLY A 72 3.03 6.45 -7.10
N ALA A 73 1.76 6.14 -6.83
CA ALA A 73 1.40 4.99 -6.03
C ALA A 73 1.82 3.69 -6.73
N VAL A 74 2.35 2.74 -5.95
CA VAL A 74 2.82 1.44 -6.44
C VAL A 74 2.06 0.32 -5.73
N LEU A 75 1.29 -0.44 -6.50
CA LEU A 75 0.56 -1.61 -6.03
C LEU A 75 1.20 -2.86 -6.64
N ALA A 76 1.95 -3.61 -5.82
CA ALA A 76 2.76 -4.73 -6.30
C ALA A 76 2.34 -6.06 -5.64
N ALA A 77 1.70 -6.92 -6.42
CA ALA A 77 1.36 -8.28 -6.02
C ALA A 77 2.55 -9.22 -6.26
N GLN A 78 3.46 -9.30 -5.28
CA GLN A 78 4.67 -10.12 -5.36
C GLN A 78 4.41 -11.57 -4.92
N GLY A 79 3.58 -12.26 -5.68
CA GLY A 79 3.17 -13.64 -5.42
C GLY A 79 1.95 -13.79 -4.50
N GLY A 80 1.53 -12.74 -3.80
CA GLY A 80 0.26 -12.68 -3.07
C GLY A 80 -0.55 -11.47 -3.53
N PRO A 81 -1.90 -11.55 -3.53
CA PRO A 81 -2.75 -10.50 -4.05
C PRO A 81 -2.65 -9.18 -3.27
N VAL A 82 -2.93 -8.09 -3.97
CA VAL A 82 -3.23 -6.77 -3.40
C VAL A 82 -4.69 -6.45 -3.74
N GLN A 83 -5.52 -6.32 -2.73
CA GLN A 83 -6.95 -6.05 -2.88
C GLN A 83 -7.29 -4.71 -2.23
N VAL A 84 -7.84 -3.79 -3.01
CA VAL A 84 -8.33 -2.50 -2.56
C VAL A 84 -9.85 -2.50 -2.73
N GLY A 85 -10.57 -2.27 -1.64
CA GLY A 85 -12.02 -2.22 -1.60
C GLY A 85 -12.60 -1.01 -2.36
N ALA A 86 -13.88 -0.73 -2.15
CA ALA A 86 -14.59 0.36 -2.80
C ALA A 86 -14.43 1.70 -2.03
N GLY A 87 -14.45 2.82 -2.77
CA GLY A 87 -14.41 4.17 -2.20
C GLY A 87 -13.14 4.49 -1.42
N CYS A 88 -12.03 3.82 -1.73
CA CYS A 88 -10.73 4.06 -1.10
C CYS A 88 -9.96 5.20 -1.78
N VAL A 89 -9.11 5.87 -1.01
CA VAL A 89 -8.14 6.83 -1.56
C VAL A 89 -6.74 6.38 -1.18
N ILE A 90 -5.96 5.98 -2.17
CA ILE A 90 -4.53 5.65 -2.03
C ILE A 90 -3.75 6.82 -2.59
N MET A 91 -3.15 7.60 -1.71
CA MET A 91 -2.53 8.87 -2.06
C MET A 91 -1.13 8.71 -2.66
N GLU A 92 -0.52 9.85 -2.98
CA GLU A 92 0.71 9.95 -3.76
C GLU A 92 1.87 9.16 -3.13
N ASN A 93 2.58 8.41 -3.99
CA ASN A 93 3.77 7.64 -3.61
C ASN A 93 3.53 6.59 -2.50
N ALA A 94 2.28 6.20 -2.25
CA ALA A 94 1.99 5.08 -1.37
C ALA A 94 2.48 3.77 -2.00
N VAL A 95 3.03 2.87 -1.17
CA VAL A 95 3.53 1.56 -1.61
C VAL A 95 2.73 0.44 -0.94
N LEU A 96 2.00 -0.30 -1.76
CA LEU A 96 1.13 -1.40 -1.36
C LEU A 96 1.70 -2.72 -1.90
N ARG A 97 2.07 -3.64 -1.02
CA ARG A 97 2.71 -4.88 -1.40
C ARG A 97 2.03 -6.11 -0.80
N GLY A 98 1.69 -7.07 -1.65
CA GLY A 98 1.23 -8.40 -1.23
C GLY A 98 2.30 -9.46 -1.51
N THR A 99 2.48 -10.42 -0.60
CA THR A 99 3.39 -11.57 -0.77
C THR A 99 2.65 -12.88 -0.53
N VAL A 100 3.21 -14.00 -0.94
CA VAL A 100 2.56 -15.32 -0.82
C VAL A 100 2.03 -15.60 0.60
N PRO A 101 2.85 -15.50 1.67
CA PRO A 101 2.35 -15.79 3.01
C PRO A 101 1.47 -14.67 3.57
N HIS A 102 1.59 -13.45 3.03
CA HIS A 102 0.91 -12.26 3.54
C HIS A 102 0.31 -11.44 2.39
N PRO A 103 -0.91 -11.77 1.93
CA PRO A 103 -1.63 -10.92 0.99
C PRO A 103 -1.96 -9.56 1.63
N LEU A 104 -2.07 -8.52 0.81
CA LEU A 104 -2.57 -7.23 1.27
C LEU A 104 -4.06 -7.12 1.00
N ARG A 105 -4.84 -6.84 2.04
CA ARG A 105 -6.28 -6.60 1.94
C ARG A 105 -6.63 -5.25 2.55
N ILE A 106 -7.28 -4.42 1.77
CA ILE A 106 -7.80 -3.12 2.19
C ILE A 106 -9.31 -3.17 1.98
N GLY A 107 -10.07 -2.93 3.05
CA GLY A 107 -11.52 -2.85 3.03
C GLY A 107 -12.04 -1.62 2.32
N ASP A 108 -13.29 -1.28 2.54
CA ASP A 108 -13.95 -0.16 1.90
C ASP A 108 -13.71 1.17 2.63
N ARG A 109 -13.74 2.29 1.88
CA ARG A 109 -13.64 3.66 2.42
C ARG A 109 -12.39 3.89 3.28
N VAL A 110 -11.26 3.31 2.88
CA VAL A 110 -9.96 3.50 3.53
C VAL A 110 -9.23 4.65 2.88
N LEU A 111 -8.63 5.52 3.69
CA LEU A 111 -7.68 6.53 3.24
C LEU A 111 -6.27 6.12 3.64
N ALA A 112 -5.42 5.88 2.65
CA ALA A 112 -3.97 5.70 2.80
C ALA A 112 -3.27 6.97 2.34
N GLY A 113 -2.75 7.76 3.28
CA GLY A 113 -2.10 9.05 3.05
C GLY A 113 -0.82 8.94 2.22
N PRO A 114 -0.24 10.08 1.79
CA PRO A 114 0.97 10.09 0.99
C PRO A 114 2.12 9.31 1.64
N HIS A 115 2.91 8.62 0.82
CA HIS A 115 4.07 7.85 1.28
C HIS A 115 3.76 6.76 2.32
N THR A 116 2.52 6.30 2.46
CA THR A 116 2.22 5.15 3.30
C THR A 116 2.86 3.89 2.75
N GLN A 117 3.27 2.97 3.63
CA GLN A 117 3.79 1.67 3.26
C GLN A 117 2.94 0.57 3.89
N LEU A 118 2.22 -0.17 3.07
CA LEU A 118 1.34 -1.26 3.49
C LEU A 118 1.89 -2.56 2.91
N THR A 119 2.38 -3.45 3.78
CA THR A 119 3.04 -4.66 3.31
C THR A 119 2.41 -5.89 3.95
N GLY A 120 1.69 -6.68 3.14
CA GLY A 120 1.13 -7.97 3.55
C GLY A 120 0.27 -7.90 4.81
N CYS A 121 -0.61 -6.92 4.91
CA CYS A 121 -1.43 -6.63 6.08
C CYS A 121 -2.92 -6.60 5.74
N THR A 122 -3.75 -6.52 6.74
CA THR A 122 -5.20 -6.35 6.60
C THR A 122 -5.62 -5.02 7.21
N ILE A 123 -6.23 -4.18 6.40
CA ILE A 123 -6.79 -2.88 6.79
C ILE A 123 -8.30 -2.99 6.65
N ALA A 124 -9.01 -2.94 7.77
CA ALA A 124 -10.48 -3.01 7.74
C ALA A 124 -11.08 -1.68 7.26
N ASP A 125 -12.41 -1.71 7.00
CA ASP A 125 -13.15 -0.57 6.47
C ASP A 125 -12.99 0.69 7.30
N GLU A 126 -13.12 1.85 6.63
CA GLU A 126 -13.17 3.17 7.27
C GLU A 126 -11.88 3.53 8.04
N THR A 127 -10.78 2.84 7.78
CA THR A 127 -9.49 3.10 8.42
C THR A 127 -8.82 4.32 7.79
N PHE A 128 -8.19 5.13 8.64
CA PHE A 128 -7.42 6.31 8.25
C PHE A 128 -5.94 6.13 8.56
N LEU A 129 -5.12 6.22 7.53
CA LEU A 129 -3.66 6.17 7.63
C LEU A 129 -3.09 7.52 7.19
N ALA A 130 -2.48 8.26 8.10
CA ALA A 130 -1.87 9.55 7.78
C ALA A 130 -0.56 9.36 6.99
N ALA A 131 -0.04 10.47 6.44
CA ALA A 131 1.17 10.44 5.63
C ALA A 131 2.35 9.74 6.31
N GLY A 132 3.06 8.89 5.57
CA GLY A 132 4.21 8.14 6.05
C GLY A 132 3.91 7.03 7.04
N ALA A 133 2.64 6.71 7.32
CA ALA A 133 2.32 5.58 8.18
C ALA A 133 2.77 4.26 7.53
N MET A 134 3.31 3.35 8.35
CA MET A 134 3.83 2.05 7.93
C MET A 134 3.09 0.92 8.62
N VAL A 135 2.63 -0.08 7.86
CA VAL A 135 1.96 -1.27 8.39
C VAL A 135 2.68 -2.52 7.88
N GLY A 136 3.19 -3.31 8.82
CA GLY A 136 4.02 -4.47 8.54
C GLY A 136 3.24 -5.75 8.23
N TYR A 137 3.96 -6.79 7.83
CA TYR A 137 3.41 -8.10 7.47
C TYR A 137 2.53 -8.70 8.58
N GLY A 138 1.40 -9.27 8.19
CA GLY A 138 0.49 -9.94 9.11
C GLY A 138 -0.19 -8.99 10.11
N ALA A 139 0.09 -7.69 10.08
CA ALA A 139 -0.59 -6.74 10.94
C ALA A 139 -2.06 -6.57 10.51
N HIS A 140 -2.90 -6.27 11.48
CA HIS A 140 -4.32 -6.06 11.29
C HIS A 140 -4.75 -4.74 11.95
N LEU A 141 -5.38 -3.85 11.17
CA LEU A 141 -6.06 -2.67 11.69
C LEU A 141 -7.57 -2.91 11.63
N GLY A 142 -8.21 -2.85 12.78
CA GLY A 142 -9.66 -2.99 12.91
C GLY A 142 -10.41 -1.82 12.28
N ARG A 143 -11.72 -2.02 12.07
CA ARG A 143 -12.61 -1.02 11.45
C ARG A 143 -12.51 0.34 12.12
N ALA A 144 -12.47 1.40 11.33
CA ALA A 144 -12.37 2.79 11.77
C ALA A 144 -11.15 3.07 12.68
N ALA A 145 -10.11 2.23 12.62
CA ALA A 145 -8.85 2.50 13.28
C ALA A 145 -8.09 3.63 12.57
N SER A 146 -7.11 4.22 13.25
CA SER A 146 -6.29 5.26 12.66
C SER A 146 -4.81 5.16 13.06
N ALA A 147 -3.92 5.44 12.10
CA ALA A 147 -2.50 5.60 12.33
C ALA A 147 -2.09 7.04 11.96
N GLY A 148 -1.51 7.76 12.92
CA GLY A 148 -1.06 9.14 12.77
C GLY A 148 0.16 9.26 11.84
N LEU A 149 0.61 10.50 11.59
CA LEU A 149 1.77 10.82 10.75
C LEU A 149 2.99 9.99 11.16
N GLY A 150 3.58 9.25 10.22
CA GLY A 150 4.77 8.46 10.48
C GLY A 150 4.62 7.36 11.55
N ALA A 151 3.39 6.99 11.93
CA ALA A 151 3.17 5.90 12.86
C ALA A 151 3.57 4.55 12.26
N VAL A 152 4.05 3.63 13.09
CA VAL A 152 4.47 2.29 12.68
C VAL A 152 3.59 1.25 13.37
N VAL A 153 2.89 0.45 12.59
CA VAL A 153 2.22 -0.76 13.06
C VAL A 153 3.11 -1.95 12.71
N HIS A 154 3.70 -2.55 13.74
CA HIS A 154 4.71 -3.58 13.57
C HIS A 154 4.13 -4.88 13.00
N ILE A 155 5.03 -5.75 12.53
CA ILE A 155 4.70 -7.09 12.02
C ILE A 155 3.83 -7.83 13.05
N GLY A 156 2.71 -8.39 12.59
CA GLY A 156 1.78 -9.17 13.41
C GLY A 156 1.00 -8.38 14.45
N ALA A 157 1.12 -7.05 14.49
CA ALA A 157 0.39 -6.24 15.46
C ALA A 157 -1.11 -6.16 15.12
N VAL A 158 -1.97 -6.29 16.12
CA VAL A 158 -3.44 -6.25 15.96
C VAL A 158 -4.02 -5.03 16.67
N VAL A 159 -4.38 -4.03 15.89
CA VAL A 159 -5.03 -2.80 16.37
C VAL A 159 -6.54 -3.01 16.41
N ALA A 160 -7.15 -2.82 17.58
CA ALA A 160 -8.58 -2.99 17.76
C ALA A 160 -9.41 -2.03 16.87
N PRO A 161 -10.70 -2.33 16.60
CA PRO A 161 -11.60 -1.37 15.97
C PRO A 161 -11.60 -0.02 16.70
N GLN A 162 -11.61 1.08 15.92
CA GLN A 162 -11.52 2.46 16.42
C GLN A 162 -10.22 2.77 17.20
N GLY A 163 -9.26 1.85 17.21
CA GLY A 163 -7.95 2.06 17.83
C GLY A 163 -7.18 3.18 17.15
N ARG A 164 -6.41 3.94 17.94
CA ARG A 164 -5.67 5.10 17.44
C ARG A 164 -4.19 4.97 17.79
N ILE A 165 -3.35 5.02 16.77
CA ILE A 165 -1.90 5.08 16.94
C ILE A 165 -1.47 6.54 16.74
N PRO A 166 -0.96 7.24 17.74
CA PRO A 166 -0.53 8.63 17.61
C PRO A 166 0.61 8.80 16.61
N ALA A 167 0.83 10.04 16.14
CA ALA A 167 1.89 10.38 15.20
C ALA A 167 3.28 9.97 15.74
N GLY A 168 4.06 9.26 14.91
CA GLY A 168 5.40 8.79 15.23
C GLY A 168 5.47 7.64 16.24
N TRP A 169 4.35 7.12 16.72
CA TRP A 169 4.33 6.00 17.68
C TRP A 169 4.47 4.65 16.99
N VAL A 170 4.91 3.66 17.76
CA VAL A 170 5.09 2.29 17.32
C VAL A 170 4.09 1.38 18.03
N ALA A 171 3.22 0.70 17.28
CA ALA A 171 2.27 -0.28 17.80
C ALA A 171 2.84 -1.70 17.65
N VAL A 172 2.87 -2.49 18.72
CA VAL A 172 3.46 -3.83 18.77
C VAL A 172 2.55 -4.79 19.52
N GLY A 173 2.45 -6.02 19.02
CA GLY A 173 1.78 -7.12 19.73
C GLY A 173 0.32 -7.35 19.32
N ASP A 174 -0.27 -8.39 19.87
CA ASP A 174 -1.68 -8.78 19.74
C ASP A 174 -2.27 -9.07 21.14
N PRO A 175 -3.14 -8.19 21.66
CA PRO A 175 -3.54 -6.88 21.13
C PRO A 175 -2.39 -5.87 21.08
N ALA A 176 -2.42 -4.95 20.12
CA ALA A 176 -1.35 -3.98 19.95
C ALA A 176 -1.31 -2.95 21.08
N HIS A 177 -0.11 -2.74 21.62
CA HIS A 177 0.19 -1.62 22.50
C HIS A 177 1.01 -0.58 21.74
N ALA A 178 0.64 0.69 21.85
CA ALA A 178 1.33 1.79 21.19
C ALA A 178 2.32 2.48 22.15
N TYR A 179 3.55 2.63 21.70
CA TYR A 179 4.66 3.21 22.46
C TYR A 179 5.12 4.52 21.80
N PRO A 180 5.33 5.61 22.57
CA PRO A 180 5.93 6.82 22.06
C PRO A 180 7.42 6.62 21.72
N PRO A 181 8.00 7.38 20.78
CA PRO A 181 9.43 7.28 20.42
C PRO A 181 10.40 7.45 21.60
N SER A 182 9.99 8.19 22.64
CA SER A 182 10.78 8.37 23.86
C SER A 182 10.98 7.10 24.68
N GLN A 183 10.17 6.05 24.44
CA GLN A 183 10.24 4.78 25.16
C GLN A 183 11.00 3.71 24.36
N ALA A 184 12.16 4.05 23.82
CA ALA A 184 12.94 3.18 22.94
C ALA A 184 13.28 1.81 23.56
N GLU A 185 13.53 1.76 24.88
CA GLU A 185 13.80 0.50 25.60
C GLU A 185 12.55 -0.39 25.67
N ALA A 186 11.40 0.19 26.00
CA ALA A 186 10.13 -0.54 26.02
C ALA A 186 9.75 -1.08 24.63
N ILE A 187 9.97 -0.27 23.57
CA ILE A 187 9.78 -0.71 22.19
C ILE A 187 10.68 -1.90 21.88
N ARG A 188 11.96 -1.84 22.22
CA ARG A 188 12.93 -2.92 21.99
C ARG A 188 12.52 -4.21 22.69
N THR A 189 12.09 -4.09 23.94
CA THR A 189 11.61 -5.22 24.75
C THR A 189 10.35 -5.82 24.13
N ALA A 190 9.38 -5.00 23.73
CA ALA A 190 8.16 -5.44 23.09
C ALA A 190 8.45 -6.16 21.76
N LEU A 191 9.34 -5.61 20.93
CA LEU A 191 9.76 -6.22 19.66
C LEU A 191 10.44 -7.58 19.88
N ALA A 192 11.34 -7.68 20.86
CA ALA A 192 11.99 -8.95 21.21
C ALA A 192 10.97 -10.00 21.66
N GLY A 193 9.94 -9.58 22.39
CA GLY A 193 8.86 -10.46 22.85
C GLY A 193 7.98 -11.04 21.74
N THR A 194 7.95 -10.43 20.54
CA THR A 194 7.17 -10.95 19.40
C THR A 194 7.79 -12.18 18.75
N GLY A 195 9.06 -12.46 19.02
CA GLY A 195 9.81 -13.53 18.33
C GLY A 195 10.08 -13.27 16.84
N TRP A 196 9.72 -12.10 16.32
CA TRP A 196 9.97 -11.72 14.94
C TRP A 196 11.42 -11.23 14.77
N SER A 197 12.17 -11.88 13.90
CA SER A 197 13.48 -11.41 13.44
C SER A 197 13.39 -11.10 11.95
N PHE A 198 13.88 -9.92 11.55
CA PHE A 198 13.78 -9.45 10.16
C PHE A 198 14.44 -10.40 9.17
N LEU A 199 15.66 -10.86 9.46
CA LEU A 199 16.41 -11.70 8.52
C LEU A 199 15.78 -13.08 8.33
N PRO A 200 15.43 -13.84 9.38
CA PRO A 200 14.70 -15.10 9.23
C PRO A 200 13.34 -14.93 8.58
N PHE A 201 12.58 -13.91 9.00
CA PHE A 201 11.20 -13.73 8.53
C PHE A 201 11.13 -13.32 7.06
N ILE A 202 11.89 -12.29 6.66
CA ILE A 202 11.84 -11.74 5.29
C ILE A 202 12.67 -12.58 4.31
N LEU A 203 13.78 -13.14 4.76
CA LEU A 203 14.81 -13.72 3.88
C LEU A 203 15.04 -15.21 4.11
N GLY A 204 14.38 -15.82 5.09
CA GLY A 204 14.53 -17.24 5.41
C GLY A 204 15.96 -17.63 5.79
N ILE A 205 16.66 -16.76 6.50
CA ILE A 205 18.07 -16.96 6.88
C ILE A 205 18.13 -17.19 8.38
N ASP A 206 18.69 -18.33 8.77
CA ASP A 206 18.91 -18.65 10.17
C ASP A 206 19.86 -17.67 10.84
N ASP A 207 19.65 -17.38 12.12
CA ASP A 207 20.48 -16.49 12.92
C ASP A 207 21.89 -17.07 13.24
N ALA A 208 22.28 -18.17 12.61
CA ALA A 208 23.58 -18.80 12.77
C ALA A 208 24.66 -18.06 11.97
N GLY A 209 25.68 -17.56 12.64
CA GLY A 209 26.82 -16.88 12.04
C GLY A 209 26.90 -15.37 12.34
N GLY A 210 28.01 -14.77 11.91
CA GLY A 210 28.21 -13.31 12.10
C GLY A 210 27.26 -12.48 11.23
N ARG A 211 26.76 -11.36 11.78
CA ARG A 211 25.83 -10.45 11.09
C ARG A 211 26.22 -10.07 9.66
N ARG A 212 27.54 -9.90 9.42
CA ARG A 212 28.08 -9.55 8.10
C ARG A 212 27.85 -10.65 7.07
N ASP A 213 28.08 -11.91 7.46
CA ASP A 213 27.94 -13.06 6.56
C ASP A 213 26.46 -13.39 6.32
N GLN A 214 25.62 -13.23 7.34
CA GLN A 214 24.18 -13.32 7.22
C GLN A 214 23.64 -12.31 6.19
N LEU A 215 24.05 -11.04 6.29
CA LEU A 215 23.65 -9.99 5.34
C LEU A 215 24.14 -10.28 3.92
N ARG A 216 25.38 -10.77 3.76
CA ARG A 216 25.93 -11.13 2.44
C ARG A 216 25.10 -12.24 1.80
N THR A 217 24.81 -13.29 2.55
CA THR A 217 24.00 -14.42 2.10
C THR A 217 22.57 -13.97 1.77
N ALA A 218 21.99 -13.14 2.63
CA ALA A 218 20.68 -12.54 2.45
C ALA A 218 20.59 -11.78 1.12
N LEU A 219 21.51 -10.84 0.91
CA LEU A 219 21.51 -10.01 -0.29
C LEU A 219 21.70 -10.84 -1.56
N ALA A 220 22.60 -11.82 -1.56
CA ALA A 220 22.81 -12.69 -2.71
C ALA A 220 21.55 -13.49 -3.07
N ARG A 221 20.88 -14.08 -2.07
CA ARG A 221 19.61 -14.81 -2.27
C ARG A 221 18.51 -13.87 -2.75
N TYR A 222 18.38 -12.71 -2.12
CA TYR A 222 17.33 -11.75 -2.44
C TYR A 222 17.49 -11.17 -3.85
N THR A 223 18.72 -10.82 -4.24
CA THR A 223 19.01 -10.34 -5.61
C THR A 223 18.62 -11.38 -6.66
N THR A 224 19.01 -12.64 -6.45
CA THR A 224 18.66 -13.73 -7.37
C THR A 224 17.16 -13.97 -7.41
N ALA A 225 16.51 -13.97 -6.25
CA ALA A 225 15.06 -14.16 -6.15
C ALA A 225 14.30 -13.04 -6.86
N MET A 226 14.66 -11.78 -6.65
CA MET A 226 14.01 -10.64 -7.29
C MET A 226 14.20 -10.65 -8.80
N ALA A 227 15.42 -10.87 -9.28
CA ALA A 227 15.69 -10.95 -10.71
C ALA A 227 14.90 -12.09 -11.38
N SER A 228 14.80 -13.26 -10.73
CA SER A 228 14.01 -14.39 -11.22
C SER A 228 12.51 -14.09 -11.18
N HIS A 229 12.04 -13.44 -10.11
CA HIS A 229 10.62 -13.13 -9.90
C HIS A 229 10.06 -12.24 -10.99
N HIS A 230 10.83 -11.24 -11.44
CA HIS A 230 10.39 -10.25 -12.42
C HIS A 230 10.74 -10.56 -13.88
N ARG A 231 11.36 -11.70 -14.18
CA ARG A 231 11.72 -12.09 -15.58
C ARG A 231 10.52 -12.24 -16.50
N GLN A 232 9.35 -12.50 -15.96
CA GLN A 232 8.12 -12.73 -16.74
C GLN A 232 7.16 -11.54 -16.69
N ASP A 233 7.63 -10.39 -16.19
CA ASP A 233 6.83 -9.19 -16.17
C ASP A 233 6.60 -8.68 -17.61
N GLN A 234 5.36 -8.35 -17.93
CA GLN A 234 4.96 -7.83 -19.22
C GLN A 234 4.18 -6.54 -19.03
N LEU A 235 4.68 -5.46 -19.61
CA LEU A 235 3.95 -4.21 -19.69
C LEU A 235 2.69 -4.40 -20.53
N LEU A 236 1.54 -4.06 -20.00
CA LEU A 236 0.27 -4.12 -20.73
C LEU A 236 0.04 -2.79 -21.46
N PRO A 237 -0.59 -2.82 -22.65
CA PRO A 237 -0.98 -1.59 -23.32
C PRO A 237 -1.98 -0.81 -22.47
N PRO A 238 -2.06 0.53 -22.63
CA PRO A 238 -3.11 1.32 -22.00
C PRO A 238 -4.49 0.78 -22.35
N ALA A 239 -5.44 0.86 -21.43
CA ALA A 239 -6.80 0.35 -21.63
C ALA A 239 -7.54 1.01 -22.83
N ASP A 240 -7.10 2.20 -23.23
CA ASP A 240 -7.68 2.98 -24.35
C ASP A 240 -7.00 2.69 -25.72
N ALA A 241 -6.00 1.82 -25.77
CA ALA A 241 -5.42 1.34 -27.01
C ALA A 241 -6.31 0.24 -27.61
N VAL A 242 -7.57 0.57 -27.90
CA VAL A 242 -8.43 -0.26 -28.72
C VAL A 242 -7.98 -0.07 -30.15
N ASP A 243 -7.66 -1.19 -30.82
CA ASP A 243 -7.33 -1.25 -32.25
C ASP A 243 -8.31 -0.43 -33.11
N ASP A 244 -7.83 0.69 -33.65
CA ASP A 244 -8.51 1.43 -34.72
C ASP A 244 -8.45 0.70 -36.08
N ASP A 245 -8.08 -0.59 -36.10
CA ASP A 245 -7.90 -1.38 -37.33
C ASP A 245 -9.18 -2.02 -37.84
N HIS A 246 -10.36 -1.63 -37.39
CA HIS A 246 -11.63 -2.07 -38.00
C HIS A 246 -12.50 -0.89 -38.43
N VAL A 247 -11.98 -0.08 -39.31
CA VAL A 247 -12.80 0.78 -40.18
C VAL A 247 -12.59 0.31 -41.64
N TRP A 248 -13.45 -0.60 -42.05
CA TRP A 248 -13.82 -0.78 -43.46
C TRP A 248 -15.33 -0.94 -43.59
#